data_a1c69e3056cc283c5e8fcdd719ebbfd0
#
_entry.id   a1c69e3056cc283c5e8fcdd719ebbfd0
#
_cell.length_a   1.000
_cell.length_b   1.000
_cell.length_c   1.000
_cell.angle_alpha   90.00
_cell.angle_beta   90.00
_cell.angle_gamma   90.00
#
_symmetry.space_group_name_H-M   'P 1'
#
loop_
_entity.id
_entity.type
_entity.pdbx_description
1 polymer ?
#
loop_
_entity_poly.entity_id
_entity_poly.type
_entity_poly.pdbx_seq_one_letter_code
_entity_poly.pdbx_strand_id
1 'polypeptide(L)'
;FFSSRRRHTRYIGDWSSDVCSSDLQVLIDFTRPEGTLHHLALCRQLGVQMVIGTTGFNEAQKAQILEAAHDIAIVMAPNMSVGVNVTLQLLAMDARTLHQGYDIEIIEAHHKHKVDAPSGTALKMGEVIAQAQGRHLKDCAVYAREGHTGERVEGSIGFATVRGGDIVGDHTVMFATEGERIEISHRSSSRSAYAQGSLRAARFLASHTSGLFDMFDVLGLRSTSAHP
;
A
#
# COMPACT_ATOMS: atom_id res chain seq x y z
N PHE A 1 -17.40 2.12 42.52
CA PHE A 1 -16.48 2.67 41.50
C PHE A 1 -15.07 2.11 41.70
N PHE A 2 -14.80 0.85 41.40
CA PHE A 2 -13.45 0.29 41.15
C PHE A 2 -13.60 -1.16 40.74
N SER A 3 -13.89 -1.43 39.46
CA SER A 3 -13.99 -2.80 38.98
C SER A 3 -13.55 -2.99 37.53
N SER A 4 -12.75 -2.10 36.92
CA SER A 4 -12.37 -2.29 35.51
C SER A 4 -10.85 -2.46 35.24
N ARG A 5 -10.00 -2.47 36.29
CA ARG A 5 -8.52 -2.55 36.08
C ARG A 5 -7.90 -3.92 36.34
N ARG A 6 -8.67 -4.98 36.59
CA ARG A 6 -8.09 -6.31 36.85
C ARG A 6 -8.24 -7.34 35.72
N ARG A 7 -8.74 -6.96 34.55
CA ARG A 7 -8.89 -7.89 33.42
C ARG A 7 -7.74 -7.87 32.39
N HIS A 8 -6.82 -6.89 32.43
CA HIS A 8 -5.75 -6.79 31.43
C HIS A 8 -4.41 -7.44 31.80
N THR A 9 -4.24 -7.99 33.00
CA THR A 9 -2.97 -8.57 33.44
C THR A 9 -2.97 -10.10 33.46
N ARG A 10 -4.04 -10.76 33.00
CA ARG A 10 -4.12 -12.25 32.97
C ARG A 10 -3.81 -12.86 31.59
N TYR A 11 -3.43 -12.08 30.58
CA TYR A 11 -3.31 -12.55 29.20
C TYR A 11 -1.87 -12.74 28.70
N ILE A 12 -0.85 -12.74 29.53
CA ILE A 12 0.54 -12.94 29.10
C ILE A 12 1.06 -14.38 29.37
N GLY A 13 0.25 -15.27 29.91
CA GLY A 13 0.75 -16.56 30.37
C GLY A 13 0.05 -17.83 29.89
N ASP A 14 -1.08 -17.75 29.21
CA ASP A 14 -1.83 -18.97 28.87
C ASP A 14 -2.51 -18.86 27.50
N TRP A 15 -1.72 -18.86 26.45
CA TRP A 15 -2.18 -18.88 25.05
C TRP A 15 -2.51 -20.31 24.57
N SER A 16 -2.56 -21.30 25.46
CA SER A 16 -2.56 -22.69 25.04
C SER A 16 -3.91 -23.40 25.05
N SER A 17 -4.99 -22.85 25.60
CA SER A 17 -6.20 -23.68 25.66
C SER A 17 -7.57 -23.02 25.53
N ASP A 18 -7.73 -21.70 25.66
CA ASP A 18 -9.06 -21.12 25.75
C ASP A 18 -9.35 -19.93 24.83
N VAL A 19 -8.55 -19.66 23.81
CA VAL A 19 -9.02 -18.85 22.68
C VAL A 19 -9.91 -19.76 21.85
N CYS A 20 -11.20 -19.69 22.12
CA CYS A 20 -12.18 -20.30 21.22
C CYS A 20 -11.93 -19.80 19.81
N SER A 21 -11.39 -20.64 18.97
CA SER A 21 -11.14 -20.39 17.55
C SER A 21 -12.39 -19.96 16.77
N SER A 22 -13.57 -20.07 17.38
CA SER A 22 -14.87 -19.72 16.82
C SER A 22 -15.16 -18.23 16.75
N ASP A 23 -14.45 -17.37 17.52
CA ASP A 23 -14.82 -15.97 17.65
C ASP A 23 -13.98 -15.01 16.81
N LEU A 24 -12.82 -15.42 16.30
CA LEU A 24 -11.97 -14.62 15.43
C LEU A 24 -12.29 -14.93 13.97
N GLN A 25 -12.80 -13.93 13.25
CA GLN A 25 -13.14 -14.05 11.83
C GLN A 25 -12.02 -13.53 10.93
N VAL A 26 -11.34 -12.46 11.34
CA VAL A 26 -10.31 -11.79 10.55
C VAL A 26 -9.17 -11.32 11.45
N LEU A 27 -7.93 -11.59 11.06
CA LEU A 27 -6.72 -11.02 11.66
C LEU A 27 -6.20 -9.89 10.77
N ILE A 28 -5.93 -8.72 11.36
CA ILE A 28 -5.26 -7.60 10.68
C ILE A 28 -3.81 -7.55 11.16
N ASP A 29 -2.86 -7.75 10.23
CA ASP A 29 -1.43 -7.87 10.52
C ASP A 29 -0.60 -6.76 9.85
N PHE A 30 0.18 -6.04 10.68
CA PHE A 30 1.17 -5.03 10.28
C PHE A 30 2.51 -5.29 10.99
N THR A 31 2.90 -6.54 11.16
CA THR A 31 4.13 -6.90 11.86
C THR A 31 5.36 -6.88 10.92
N ARG A 32 6.13 -7.95 10.91
CA ARG A 32 7.26 -8.18 10.00
C ARG A 32 7.03 -9.47 9.23
N PRO A 33 7.72 -9.71 8.09
CA PRO A 33 7.49 -10.90 7.27
C PRO A 33 7.46 -12.20 8.06
N GLU A 34 8.40 -12.41 8.98
CA GLU A 34 8.48 -13.64 9.80
C GLU A 34 7.27 -13.77 10.74
N GLY A 35 6.85 -12.66 11.37
CA GLY A 35 5.67 -12.62 12.24
C GLY A 35 4.39 -12.89 11.45
N THR A 36 4.26 -12.24 10.29
CA THR A 36 3.11 -12.45 9.39
C THR A 36 3.00 -13.90 8.94
N LEU A 37 4.09 -14.55 8.56
CA LEU A 37 4.07 -15.95 8.13
C LEU A 37 3.71 -16.90 9.28
N HIS A 38 4.15 -16.60 10.51
CA HIS A 38 3.72 -17.36 11.68
C HIS A 38 2.21 -17.23 11.90
N HIS A 39 1.68 -16.01 11.87
CA HIS A 39 0.25 -15.75 11.98
C HIS A 39 -0.55 -16.39 10.83
N LEU A 40 -0.01 -16.34 9.61
CA LEU A 40 -0.62 -16.94 8.42
C LEU A 40 -0.83 -18.45 8.59
N ALA A 41 0.18 -19.16 9.12
CA ALA A 41 0.09 -20.61 9.38
C ALA A 41 -1.03 -20.92 10.38
N LEU A 42 -1.16 -20.14 11.46
CA LEU A 42 -2.22 -20.28 12.45
C LEU A 42 -3.58 -19.96 11.86
N CYS A 43 -3.71 -18.85 11.13
CA CYS A 43 -4.96 -18.44 10.47
C CYS A 43 -5.44 -19.49 9.48
N ARG A 44 -4.54 -20.08 8.68
CA ARG A 44 -4.85 -21.17 7.77
C ARG A 44 -5.42 -22.39 8.50
N GLN A 45 -4.82 -22.79 9.63
CA GLN A 45 -5.28 -23.93 10.44
C GLN A 45 -6.65 -23.69 11.07
N LEU A 46 -6.94 -22.44 11.47
CA LEU A 46 -8.16 -22.07 12.18
C LEU A 46 -9.28 -21.56 11.24
N GLY A 47 -9.03 -21.45 9.93
CA GLY A 47 -9.98 -20.87 8.99
C GLY A 47 -10.20 -19.36 9.17
N VAL A 48 -9.24 -18.64 9.81
CA VAL A 48 -9.31 -17.20 10.05
C VAL A 48 -8.78 -16.45 8.84
N GLN A 49 -9.53 -15.49 8.34
CA GLN A 49 -9.13 -14.65 7.21
C GLN A 49 -8.06 -13.63 7.62
N MET A 50 -7.31 -13.08 6.65
CA MET A 50 -6.23 -12.13 6.96
C MET A 50 -6.26 -10.85 6.13
N VAL A 51 -5.95 -9.73 6.78
CA VAL A 51 -5.57 -8.48 6.13
C VAL A 51 -4.09 -8.22 6.43
N ILE A 52 -3.26 -8.26 5.40
CA ILE A 52 -1.79 -8.15 5.51
C ILE A 52 -1.34 -6.78 5.00
N GLY A 53 -0.91 -5.91 5.92
CA GLY A 53 -0.29 -4.63 5.62
C GLY A 53 1.24 -4.65 5.75
N THR A 54 1.82 -5.77 6.15
CA THR A 54 3.25 -6.01 6.21
C THR A 54 3.86 -5.97 4.80
N THR A 55 5.03 -5.40 4.68
CA THR A 55 5.81 -5.28 3.42
C THR A 55 7.17 -5.94 3.56
N GLY A 56 7.92 -6.08 2.46
CA GLY A 56 9.29 -6.60 2.48
C GLY A 56 9.40 -8.12 2.36
N PHE A 57 8.35 -8.80 1.91
CA PHE A 57 8.39 -10.24 1.63
C PHE A 57 9.28 -10.54 0.41
N ASN A 58 10.11 -11.58 0.54
CA ASN A 58 10.81 -12.18 -0.59
C ASN A 58 9.87 -13.09 -1.42
N GLU A 59 10.34 -13.57 -2.57
CA GLU A 59 9.50 -14.37 -3.48
C GLU A 59 9.00 -15.69 -2.86
N ALA A 60 9.85 -16.35 -2.07
CA ALA A 60 9.45 -17.59 -1.36
C ALA A 60 8.36 -17.31 -0.31
N GLN A 61 8.44 -16.19 0.38
CA GLN A 61 7.43 -15.75 1.35
C GLN A 61 6.11 -15.37 0.68
N LYS A 62 6.18 -14.70 -0.47
CA LYS A 62 4.98 -14.40 -1.29
C LYS A 62 4.31 -15.65 -1.79
N ALA A 63 5.09 -16.67 -2.20
CA ALA A 63 4.56 -17.96 -2.62
C ALA A 63 3.80 -18.66 -1.48
N GLN A 64 4.26 -18.57 -0.23
CA GLN A 64 3.55 -19.10 0.93
C GLN A 64 2.21 -18.40 1.18
N ILE A 65 2.16 -17.07 1.00
CA ILE A 65 0.91 -16.30 1.12
C ILE A 65 -0.07 -16.70 0.01
N LEU A 66 0.42 -16.84 -1.21
CA LEU A 66 -0.41 -17.27 -2.35
C LEU A 66 -0.97 -18.68 -2.14
N GLU A 67 -0.16 -19.59 -1.62
CA GLU A 67 -0.60 -20.95 -1.28
C GLU A 67 -1.67 -20.96 -0.19
N ALA A 68 -1.49 -20.17 0.88
CA ALA A 68 -2.49 -20.06 1.94
C ALA A 68 -3.83 -19.45 1.45
N ALA A 69 -3.79 -18.63 0.41
CA ALA A 69 -4.98 -18.03 -0.19
C ALA A 69 -5.90 -19.05 -0.89
N HIS A 70 -5.45 -20.28 -1.13
CA HIS A 70 -6.34 -21.35 -1.58
C HIS A 70 -7.27 -21.84 -0.46
N ASP A 71 -6.89 -21.67 0.80
CA ASP A 71 -7.66 -22.16 1.95
C ASP A 71 -8.43 -21.04 2.67
N ILE A 72 -7.88 -19.83 2.74
CA ILE A 72 -8.48 -18.66 3.41
C ILE A 72 -8.47 -17.42 2.50
N ALA A 73 -9.41 -16.50 2.72
CA ALA A 73 -9.41 -15.23 2.02
C ALA A 73 -8.40 -14.25 2.65
N ILE A 74 -7.55 -13.65 1.81
CA ILE A 74 -6.47 -12.74 2.23
C ILE A 74 -6.56 -11.44 1.42
N VAL A 75 -6.56 -10.28 2.10
CA VAL A 75 -6.26 -9.00 1.46
C VAL A 75 -4.82 -8.65 1.79
N MET A 76 -3.97 -8.47 0.79
CA MET A 76 -2.58 -8.03 0.95
C MET A 76 -2.33 -6.77 0.16
N ALA A 77 -1.89 -5.70 0.83
CA ALA A 77 -1.54 -4.46 0.16
C ALA A 77 -0.42 -3.71 0.90
N PRO A 78 0.51 -3.08 0.18
CA PRO A 78 1.58 -2.28 0.78
C PRO A 78 1.07 -0.99 1.43
N ASN A 79 -0.14 -0.56 1.07
CA ASN A 79 -0.79 0.61 1.63
C ASN A 79 -2.31 0.41 1.67
N MET A 80 -2.89 0.50 2.86
CA MET A 80 -4.34 0.31 3.07
C MET A 80 -5.16 1.60 2.89
N SER A 81 -4.52 2.76 2.68
CA SER A 81 -5.26 4.02 2.49
C SER A 81 -6.11 3.98 1.23
N VAL A 82 -7.41 4.25 1.39
CA VAL A 82 -8.34 4.39 0.26
C VAL A 82 -7.88 5.50 -0.69
N GLY A 83 -7.49 6.67 -0.14
CA GLY A 83 -7.03 7.81 -0.94
C GLY A 83 -5.78 7.48 -1.77
N VAL A 84 -4.78 6.81 -1.18
CA VAL A 84 -3.58 6.40 -1.92
C VAL A 84 -3.95 5.46 -3.07
N ASN A 85 -4.78 4.44 -2.84
CA ASN A 85 -5.13 3.47 -3.89
C ASN A 85 -5.97 4.10 -5.01
N VAL A 86 -6.89 5.02 -4.70
CA VAL A 86 -7.59 5.82 -5.71
C VAL A 86 -6.60 6.68 -6.51
N THR A 87 -5.66 7.34 -5.84
CA THR A 87 -4.60 8.13 -6.51
C THR A 87 -3.79 7.26 -7.46
N LEU A 88 -3.37 6.06 -7.05
CA LEU A 88 -2.64 5.14 -7.94
C LEU A 88 -3.45 4.77 -9.19
N GLN A 89 -4.76 4.58 -9.07
CA GLN A 89 -5.63 4.30 -10.22
C GLN A 89 -5.74 5.50 -11.17
N LEU A 90 -5.89 6.71 -10.63
CA LEU A 90 -5.89 7.94 -11.43
C LEU A 90 -4.56 8.13 -12.17
N LEU A 91 -3.42 7.92 -11.48
CA LEU A 91 -2.10 8.00 -12.09
C LEU A 91 -1.89 6.98 -13.22
N ALA A 92 -2.42 5.75 -13.05
CA ALA A 92 -2.36 4.75 -14.12
C ALA A 92 -3.17 5.15 -15.36
N MET A 93 -4.31 5.83 -15.16
CA MET A 93 -5.15 6.36 -16.25
C MET A 93 -4.46 7.52 -16.96
N ASP A 94 -3.98 8.51 -16.19
CA ASP A 94 -3.30 9.69 -16.75
C ASP A 94 -2.02 9.30 -17.49
N ALA A 95 -1.20 8.41 -16.92
CA ALA A 95 0.04 7.97 -17.53
C ALA A 95 -0.14 7.26 -18.88
N ARG A 96 -1.27 6.59 -19.10
CA ARG A 96 -1.61 6.01 -20.42
C ARG A 96 -1.94 7.06 -21.45
N THR A 97 -2.54 8.17 -21.04
CA THR A 97 -2.98 9.25 -21.92
C THR A 97 -1.87 10.28 -22.14
N LEU A 98 -1.15 10.62 -21.06
CA LEU A 98 -0.15 11.70 -21.03
C LEU A 98 1.29 11.13 -21.18
N HIS A 99 1.50 10.17 -22.11
CA HIS A 99 2.78 9.49 -22.24
C HIS A 99 3.75 10.17 -23.21
N GLN A 100 3.27 11.05 -24.10
CA GLN A 100 4.09 11.79 -25.06
C GLN A 100 4.04 13.28 -24.76
N GLY A 101 5.21 13.92 -24.71
CA GLY A 101 5.34 15.35 -24.51
C GLY A 101 5.04 15.86 -23.10
N TYR A 102 4.83 14.97 -22.13
CA TYR A 102 4.67 15.34 -20.73
C TYR A 102 5.85 14.90 -19.88
N ASP A 103 6.38 15.83 -19.13
CA ASP A 103 7.37 15.61 -18.10
C ASP A 103 6.69 15.15 -16.80
N ILE A 104 7.26 14.15 -16.14
CA ILE A 104 6.65 13.55 -14.94
C ILE A 104 7.56 13.76 -13.75
N GLU A 105 7.03 14.43 -12.70
CA GLU A 105 7.73 14.67 -11.44
C GLU A 105 6.87 14.23 -10.25
N ILE A 106 7.49 13.54 -9.31
CA ILE A 106 6.87 13.06 -8.08
C ILE A 106 7.50 13.81 -6.90
N ILE A 107 6.71 14.62 -6.23
CA ILE A 107 7.13 15.42 -5.08
C ILE A 107 6.52 14.80 -3.84
N GLU A 108 7.35 14.45 -2.83
CA GLU A 108 6.86 13.89 -1.60
C GLU A 108 7.42 14.61 -0.36
N ALA A 109 6.61 14.73 0.67
CA ALA A 109 7.00 15.32 1.92
C ALA A 109 6.57 14.46 3.11
N HIS A 110 7.47 14.26 4.06
CA HIS A 110 7.23 13.54 5.31
C HIS A 110 7.93 14.22 6.50
N HIS A 111 7.59 13.76 7.69
CA HIS A 111 8.18 14.22 8.93
C HIS A 111 9.69 14.02 8.96
N LYS A 112 10.39 14.83 9.78
CA LYS A 112 11.85 14.85 9.92
C LYS A 112 12.49 13.52 10.35
N HIS A 113 11.71 12.59 10.90
CA HIS A 113 12.21 11.28 11.39
C HIS A 113 12.09 10.16 10.36
N LYS A 114 11.54 10.41 9.15
CA LYS A 114 11.46 9.40 8.11
C LYS A 114 12.84 9.16 7.49
N VAL A 115 13.31 7.91 7.51
CA VAL A 115 14.67 7.52 7.14
C VAL A 115 14.83 7.13 5.67
N ASP A 116 13.76 6.60 5.04
CA ASP A 116 13.77 6.24 3.62
C ASP A 116 13.43 7.43 2.72
N ALA A 117 14.11 7.54 1.59
CA ALA A 117 13.88 8.55 0.55
C ALA A 117 14.26 7.98 -0.83
N PRO A 118 13.37 8.07 -1.83
CA PRO A 118 11.97 8.47 -1.74
C PRO A 118 11.14 7.53 -0.87
N SER A 119 9.93 7.98 -0.44
CA SER A 119 9.01 7.13 0.31
C SER A 119 8.53 5.94 -0.52
N GLY A 120 8.18 4.81 0.14
CA GLY A 120 7.62 3.65 -0.53
C GLY A 120 6.35 3.97 -1.35
N THR A 121 5.53 4.93 -0.91
CA THR A 121 4.35 5.39 -1.65
C THR A 121 4.75 6.16 -2.91
N ALA A 122 5.76 7.04 -2.84
CA ALA A 122 6.26 7.75 -4.02
C ALA A 122 6.87 6.78 -5.04
N LEU A 123 7.65 5.80 -4.59
CA LEU A 123 8.18 4.75 -5.46
C LEU A 123 7.05 3.97 -6.14
N LYS A 124 6.00 3.61 -5.39
CA LYS A 124 4.83 2.91 -5.94
C LYS A 124 4.07 3.76 -6.98
N MET A 125 3.96 5.07 -6.77
CA MET A 125 3.40 5.99 -7.77
C MET A 125 4.24 5.96 -9.07
N GLY A 126 5.57 6.05 -8.96
CA GLY A 126 6.47 5.95 -10.11
C GLY A 126 6.39 4.59 -10.82
N GLU A 127 6.31 3.49 -10.08
CA GLU A 127 6.12 2.15 -10.66
C GLU A 127 4.83 2.04 -11.46
N VAL A 128 3.71 2.52 -10.91
CA VAL A 128 2.40 2.50 -11.58
C VAL A 128 2.42 3.31 -12.87
N ILE A 129 3.03 4.49 -12.84
CA ILE A 129 3.19 5.35 -14.02
C ILE A 129 4.07 4.66 -15.07
N ALA A 130 5.25 4.18 -14.69
CA ALA A 130 6.17 3.50 -15.61
C ALA A 130 5.51 2.26 -16.23
N GLN A 131 4.84 1.44 -15.43
CA GLN A 131 4.11 0.26 -15.89
C GLN A 131 2.98 0.61 -16.86
N ALA A 132 2.21 1.67 -16.57
CA ALA A 132 1.14 2.15 -17.45
C ALA A 132 1.65 2.62 -18.81
N GLN A 133 2.93 3.03 -18.88
CA GLN A 133 3.65 3.40 -20.09
C GLN A 133 4.47 2.25 -20.71
N GLY A 134 4.31 1.01 -20.22
CA GLY A 134 5.03 -0.17 -20.74
C GLY A 134 6.52 -0.20 -20.39
N ARG A 135 6.94 0.48 -19.31
CA ARG A 135 8.35 0.62 -18.88
C ARG A 135 8.56 0.14 -17.45
N HIS A 136 9.81 -0.04 -17.06
CA HIS A 136 10.18 -0.26 -15.67
C HIS A 136 10.71 1.01 -15.04
N LEU A 137 10.32 1.31 -13.80
CA LEU A 137 10.75 2.52 -13.09
C LEU A 137 12.28 2.63 -12.99
N LYS A 138 13.00 1.52 -12.79
CA LYS A 138 14.46 1.49 -12.70
C LYS A 138 15.17 2.05 -13.92
N ASP A 139 14.51 2.01 -15.09
CA ASP A 139 15.11 2.41 -16.38
C ASP A 139 14.85 3.90 -16.70
N CYS A 140 13.98 4.58 -15.93
CA CYS A 140 13.56 5.96 -16.18
C CYS A 140 13.52 6.87 -14.93
N ALA A 141 13.85 6.35 -13.75
CA ALA A 141 13.81 7.14 -12.52
C ALA A 141 15.03 8.08 -12.39
N VAL A 142 14.78 9.32 -11.96
CA VAL A 142 15.79 10.30 -11.56
C VAL A 142 15.52 10.70 -10.11
N TYR A 143 16.33 10.20 -9.18
CA TYR A 143 16.09 10.34 -7.75
C TYR A 143 16.62 11.64 -7.15
N ALA A 144 17.55 12.31 -7.81
CA ALA A 144 18.10 13.58 -7.36
C ALA A 144 18.64 14.38 -8.58
N ARG A 145 18.61 15.72 -8.42
CA ARG A 145 19.31 16.66 -9.30
C ARG A 145 20.09 17.63 -8.44
N GLU A 146 21.38 17.78 -8.72
CA GLU A 146 22.26 18.66 -7.97
C GLU A 146 23.28 19.30 -8.94
N GLY A 147 23.56 20.60 -8.77
CA GLY A 147 24.51 21.33 -9.61
C GLY A 147 24.05 21.51 -11.05
N HIS A 148 24.97 21.46 -11.98
CA HIS A 148 24.71 21.58 -13.42
C HIS A 148 24.40 20.19 -14.01
N THR A 149 23.12 19.82 -14.09
CA THR A 149 22.68 18.49 -14.53
C THR A 149 22.37 18.41 -16.04
N GLY A 150 22.49 19.55 -16.75
CA GLY A 150 21.98 19.65 -18.12
C GLY A 150 20.45 19.73 -18.19
N GLU A 151 19.93 19.68 -19.41
CA GLU A 151 18.49 19.64 -19.64
C GLU A 151 17.88 18.33 -19.10
N ARG A 152 16.59 18.35 -18.85
CA ARG A 152 15.84 17.18 -18.40
C ARG A 152 15.88 16.08 -19.48
N VAL A 153 16.19 14.86 -19.08
CA VAL A 153 16.13 13.70 -19.98
C VAL A 153 14.67 13.39 -20.30
N GLU A 154 14.31 13.39 -21.58
CA GLU A 154 12.97 13.07 -22.05
C GLU A 154 12.52 11.68 -21.53
N GLY A 155 11.24 11.59 -21.15
CA GLY A 155 10.65 10.34 -20.64
C GLY A 155 11.13 9.93 -19.25
N SER A 156 12.00 10.69 -18.56
CA SER A 156 12.36 10.40 -17.18
C SER A 156 11.20 10.67 -16.22
N ILE A 157 11.19 9.95 -15.08
CA ILE A 157 10.30 10.20 -13.95
C ILE A 157 11.18 10.73 -12.81
N GLY A 158 11.01 12.03 -12.48
CA GLY A 158 11.80 12.66 -11.45
C GLY A 158 11.18 12.49 -10.06
N PHE A 159 12.04 12.55 -9.03
CA PHE A 159 11.63 12.51 -7.63
C PHE A 159 12.22 13.70 -6.88
N ALA A 160 11.37 14.34 -6.06
CA ALA A 160 11.78 15.38 -5.13
C ALA A 160 11.30 15.02 -3.72
N THR A 161 12.23 14.98 -2.77
CA THR A 161 11.97 14.55 -1.40
C THR A 161 12.11 15.71 -0.42
N VAL A 162 11.08 15.95 0.39
CA VAL A 162 11.06 16.92 1.47
C VAL A 162 10.95 16.22 2.81
N ARG A 163 11.74 16.65 3.81
CA ARG A 163 11.69 16.19 5.20
C ARG A 163 11.56 17.39 6.14
N GLY A 164 10.46 17.46 6.91
CA GLY A 164 10.21 18.58 7.81
C GLY A 164 9.03 18.37 8.74
N GLY A 165 9.09 18.99 9.90
CA GLY A 165 8.01 19.00 10.88
C GLY A 165 7.49 17.62 11.24
N ASP A 166 6.16 17.52 11.30
CA ASP A 166 5.38 16.34 11.63
C ASP A 166 4.50 15.85 10.45
N ILE A 167 4.83 16.26 9.22
CA ILE A 167 4.08 15.89 8.00
C ILE A 167 3.92 14.36 7.97
N VAL A 168 2.67 13.92 7.93
CA VAL A 168 2.34 12.49 7.93
C VAL A 168 2.69 11.84 6.59
N GLY A 169 2.38 12.51 5.49
CA GLY A 169 2.74 12.10 4.14
C GLY A 169 1.95 12.84 3.07
N ASP A 170 2.64 13.67 2.32
CA ASP A 170 2.12 14.39 1.17
C ASP A 170 2.80 13.87 -0.09
N HIS A 171 2.03 13.66 -1.14
CA HIS A 171 2.52 13.19 -2.43
C HIS A 171 1.80 13.97 -3.52
N THR A 172 2.55 14.56 -4.43
CA THR A 172 2.03 15.22 -5.63
C THR A 172 2.75 14.66 -6.85
N VAL A 173 2.00 14.18 -7.81
CA VAL A 173 2.51 13.82 -9.12
C VAL A 173 2.09 14.89 -10.10
N MET A 174 3.07 15.43 -10.82
CA MET A 174 2.90 16.45 -11.83
C MET A 174 3.18 15.85 -13.21
N PHE A 175 2.26 16.05 -14.15
CA PHE A 175 2.43 15.86 -15.58
C PHE A 175 2.45 17.23 -16.22
N ALA A 176 3.57 17.66 -16.77
CA ALA A 176 3.77 19.01 -17.28
C ALA A 176 4.20 19.02 -18.74
N THR A 177 3.64 19.90 -19.53
CA THR A 177 4.03 20.20 -20.90
C THR A 177 4.04 21.71 -21.13
N GLU A 178 4.43 22.16 -22.33
CA GLU A 178 4.34 23.59 -22.65
C GLU A 178 2.90 24.08 -22.58
N GLY A 179 2.67 25.09 -21.77
CA GLY A 179 1.37 25.76 -21.62
C GLY A 179 0.39 25.15 -20.62
N GLU A 180 0.60 23.89 -20.17
CA GLU A 180 -0.26 23.29 -19.18
C GLU A 180 0.45 22.29 -18.27
N ARG A 181 -0.15 22.01 -17.13
CA ARG A 181 0.23 20.87 -16.27
C ARG A 181 -0.98 20.34 -15.50
N ILE A 182 -0.93 19.06 -15.21
CA ILE A 182 -1.90 18.37 -14.36
C ILE A 182 -1.18 17.92 -13.09
N GLU A 183 -1.79 18.16 -11.95
CA GLU A 183 -1.26 17.76 -10.65
C GLU A 183 -2.28 16.87 -9.92
N ILE A 184 -1.85 15.68 -9.53
CA ILE A 184 -2.63 14.79 -8.67
C ILE A 184 -1.96 14.73 -7.32
N SER A 185 -2.64 15.22 -6.28
CA SER A 185 -2.11 15.29 -4.92
C SER A 185 -2.91 14.43 -3.96
N HIS A 186 -2.20 13.68 -3.13
CA HIS A 186 -2.72 13.01 -1.95
C HIS A 186 -2.01 13.54 -0.70
N ARG A 187 -2.76 14.02 0.29
CA ARG A 187 -2.24 14.50 1.56
C ARG A 187 -2.86 13.73 2.71
N SER A 188 -2.02 13.15 3.55
CA SER A 188 -2.44 12.44 4.75
C SER A 188 -2.23 13.32 5.98
N SER A 189 -3.30 13.69 6.65
CA SER A 189 -3.25 14.43 7.92
C SER A 189 -3.27 13.53 9.15
N SER A 190 -3.60 12.25 8.98
CA SER A 190 -3.69 11.27 10.07
C SER A 190 -3.42 9.85 9.58
N ARG A 191 -2.78 9.05 10.44
CA ARG A 191 -2.60 7.61 10.20
C ARG A 191 -3.89 6.80 10.32
N SER A 192 -4.98 7.39 10.82
CA SER A 192 -6.29 6.72 10.91
C SER A 192 -6.83 6.26 9.54
N ALA A 193 -6.42 6.91 8.44
CA ALA A 193 -6.78 6.50 7.08
C ALA A 193 -6.35 5.06 6.75
N TYR A 194 -5.18 4.63 7.26
CA TYR A 194 -4.70 3.24 7.08
C TYR A 194 -5.55 2.25 7.88
N ALA A 195 -5.89 2.59 9.14
CA ALA A 195 -6.74 1.76 9.99
C ALA A 195 -8.15 1.61 9.39
N GLN A 196 -8.74 2.70 8.89
CA GLN A 196 -10.05 2.67 8.24
C GLN A 196 -10.02 1.81 6.95
N GLY A 197 -8.97 1.92 6.17
CA GLY A 197 -8.77 1.07 4.99
C GLY A 197 -8.66 -0.41 5.35
N SER A 198 -7.92 -0.75 6.41
CA SER A 198 -7.80 -2.13 6.89
C SER A 198 -9.13 -2.70 7.39
N LEU A 199 -9.95 -1.89 8.08
CA LEU A 199 -11.30 -2.28 8.49
C LEU A 199 -12.21 -2.49 7.27
N ARG A 200 -12.05 -1.69 6.21
CA ARG A 200 -12.77 -1.89 4.94
C ARG A 200 -12.35 -3.19 4.27
N ALA A 201 -11.06 -3.50 4.26
CA ALA A 201 -10.53 -4.77 3.76
C ALA A 201 -11.07 -5.97 4.55
N ALA A 202 -11.12 -5.88 5.89
CA ALA A 202 -11.70 -6.92 6.73
C ALA A 202 -13.19 -7.15 6.44
N ARG A 203 -13.98 -6.08 6.23
CA ARG A 203 -15.39 -6.21 5.84
C ARG A 203 -15.56 -6.83 4.44
N PHE A 204 -14.67 -6.51 3.51
CA PHE A 204 -14.69 -7.10 2.16
C PHE A 204 -14.49 -8.61 2.24
N LEU A 205 -13.61 -9.11 3.10
CA LEU A 205 -13.36 -10.54 3.28
C LEU A 205 -14.59 -11.31 3.76
N ALA A 206 -15.52 -10.70 4.47
CA ALA A 206 -16.71 -11.37 5.00
C ALA A 206 -17.57 -12.07 3.92
N SER A 207 -17.45 -11.67 2.65
CA SER A 207 -18.14 -12.29 1.51
C SER A 207 -17.27 -13.26 0.70
N HIS A 208 -16.05 -13.55 1.17
CA HIS A 208 -15.08 -14.40 0.46
C HIS A 208 -14.61 -15.54 1.36
N THR A 209 -14.53 -16.74 0.84
CA THR A 209 -14.05 -17.92 1.58
C THR A 209 -12.56 -18.16 1.40
N SER A 210 -12.04 -17.88 0.22
CA SER A 210 -10.62 -18.01 -0.13
C SER A 210 -10.25 -17.03 -1.25
N GLY A 211 -8.97 -16.83 -1.49
CA GLY A 211 -8.43 -15.96 -2.54
C GLY A 211 -7.45 -14.93 -2.01
N LEU A 212 -6.57 -14.47 -2.89
CA LEU A 212 -5.65 -13.36 -2.63
C LEU A 212 -6.16 -12.11 -3.34
N PHE A 213 -6.47 -11.10 -2.56
CA PHE A 213 -7.01 -9.82 -2.98
C PHE A 213 -6.08 -8.67 -2.62
N ASP A 214 -6.24 -7.54 -3.27
CA ASP A 214 -5.59 -6.29 -2.91
C ASP A 214 -6.61 -5.16 -2.66
N MET A 215 -6.11 -3.94 -2.41
CA MET A 215 -7.00 -2.81 -2.17
C MET A 215 -7.76 -2.36 -3.42
N PHE A 216 -7.31 -2.70 -4.64
CA PHE A 216 -8.09 -2.42 -5.86
C PHE A 216 -9.33 -3.30 -5.93
N ASP A 217 -9.24 -4.57 -5.47
CA ASP A 217 -10.39 -5.46 -5.36
C ASP A 217 -11.37 -4.95 -4.29
N VAL A 218 -10.84 -4.61 -3.10
CA VAL A 218 -11.63 -4.06 -1.97
C VAL A 218 -12.40 -2.80 -2.34
N LEU A 219 -11.84 -1.98 -3.24
CA LEU A 219 -12.42 -0.69 -3.64
C LEU A 219 -13.23 -0.77 -4.95
N GLY A 220 -13.24 -1.93 -5.62
CA GLY A 220 -13.88 -2.08 -6.93
C GLY A 220 -13.22 -1.23 -8.02
N LEU A 221 -11.91 -1.01 -7.93
CA LEU A 221 -11.14 -0.18 -8.87
C LEU A 221 -10.60 -0.96 -10.07
N ARG A 222 -10.71 -2.29 -10.07
CA ARG A 222 -10.41 -3.06 -11.28
C ARG A 222 -11.53 -2.83 -12.27
N SER A 223 -11.20 -2.33 -13.46
CA SER A 223 -12.17 -2.30 -14.56
C SER A 223 -12.65 -3.74 -14.79
N THR A 224 -13.92 -4.00 -14.52
CA THR A 224 -14.59 -5.09 -15.21
C THR A 224 -14.43 -4.74 -16.69
N SER A 225 -13.60 -5.48 -17.42
CA SER A 225 -13.59 -5.43 -18.86
C SER A 225 -15.04 -5.71 -19.28
N ALA A 226 -15.78 -4.66 -19.60
CA ALA A 226 -16.98 -4.81 -20.38
C ALA A 226 -16.51 -5.44 -21.69
N HIS A 227 -16.76 -6.73 -21.85
CA HIS A 227 -16.73 -7.32 -23.16
C HIS A 227 -17.78 -6.60 -24.01
N PRO A 228 -17.39 -6.10 -25.19
CA PRO A 228 -18.36 -5.61 -26.16
C PRO A 228 -19.28 -6.74 -26.62
#